data_4bea8a24d662aa9c7d75d0003d4017cb
#
_entry.id   4bea8a24d662aa9c7d75d0003d4017cb
#
_cell.length_a   1.000
_cell.length_b   1.000
_cell.length_c   1.000
_cell.angle_alpha   90.00
_cell.angle_beta   90.00
_cell.angle_gamma   90.00
#
_symmetry.space_group_name_H-M   'P 1'
#
loop_
_entity.id
_entity.type
_entity.pdbx_description
1 polymer ?
#
loop_
_entity_poly.entity_id
_entity_poly.type
_entity_poly.pdbx_seq_one_letter_code
_entity_poly.pdbx_strand_id
1 'polypeptide(L)' 'ELLKIYDYIRMLDCEGYPPAYLESDSIRYEFTEAKLNADQTLEARVRIVKK' A
#
# COMPACT_ATOMS: atom_id res chain seq x y z
N GLU A 1 10.33 2.54 8.29
CA GLU A 1 11.06 3.24 7.23
C GLU A 1 10.57 2.79 5.85
N LEU A 2 11.03 3.43 4.80
CA LEU A 2 10.46 3.24 3.46
C LEU A 2 10.56 1.82 2.94
N LEU A 3 11.68 1.16 3.18
CA LEU A 3 11.86 -0.19 2.67
C LEU A 3 10.85 -1.16 3.29
N LYS A 4 10.57 -1.00 4.57
CA LYS A 4 9.59 -1.85 5.24
C LYS A 4 8.19 -1.60 4.70
N ILE A 5 7.86 -0.35 4.43
CA ILE A 5 6.56 -0.02 3.87
C ILE A 5 6.43 -0.60 2.47
N TYR A 6 7.49 -0.45 1.68
CA TYR A 6 7.52 -1.00 0.33
C TYR A 6 7.32 -2.53 0.35
N ASP A 7 8.04 -3.22 1.23
CA ASP A 7 7.93 -4.67 1.33
C ASP A 7 6.53 -5.09 1.77
N TYR A 8 5.94 -4.35 2.70
CA TYR A 8 4.61 -4.67 3.19
C TYR A 8 3.58 -4.60 2.06
N ILE A 9 3.62 -3.52 1.28
CA ILE A 9 2.69 -3.36 0.17
C ILE A 9 2.94 -4.43 -0.90
N ARG A 10 4.21 -4.64 -1.25
CA ARG A 10 4.58 -5.57 -2.31
C ARG A 10 4.20 -7.01 -1.97
N MET A 11 4.39 -7.41 -0.73
CA MET A 11 4.11 -8.78 -0.33
C MET A 11 2.63 -9.10 -0.37
N LEU A 12 1.78 -8.12 -0.13
CA LEU A 12 0.35 -8.33 -0.14
C LEU A 12 -0.28 -8.00 -1.49
N ASP A 13 0.51 -7.51 -2.44
CA ASP A 13 0.02 -7.15 -3.76
C ASP A 13 0.08 -8.36 -4.68
N CYS A 14 -0.71 -9.38 -4.35
CA CYS A 14 -0.78 -10.55 -5.20
C CYS A 14 -2.19 -11.12 -5.16
N GLU A 15 -2.48 -11.88 -6.19
CA GLU A 15 -3.82 -12.44 -6.36
C GLU A 15 -4.16 -13.36 -5.21
N GLY A 16 -5.38 -13.23 -4.70
CA GLY A 16 -5.84 -14.07 -3.62
C GLY A 16 -5.64 -13.51 -2.23
N TYR A 17 -4.90 -12.41 -2.10
CA TYR A 17 -4.67 -11.78 -0.81
C TYR A 17 -5.29 -10.39 -0.79
N PRO A 18 -5.82 -9.97 0.37
CA PRO A 18 -6.23 -8.57 0.49
C PRO A 18 -5.00 -7.67 0.45
N PRO A 19 -5.10 -6.49 -0.16
CA PRO A 19 -3.96 -5.59 -0.24
C PRO A 19 -3.62 -5.00 1.13
N ALA A 20 -2.41 -4.43 1.24
CA ALA A 20 -2.03 -3.67 2.41
C ALA A 20 -2.98 -2.48 2.56
N TYR A 21 -3.31 -2.11 3.80
CA TYR A 21 -4.29 -1.06 3.99
C TYR A 21 -4.07 -0.31 5.29
N LEU A 22 -4.61 0.91 5.32
CA LEU A 22 -4.75 1.71 6.53
C LEU A 22 -6.21 2.07 6.66
N GLU A 23 -6.67 2.26 7.90
CA GLU A 23 -8.04 2.66 8.15
C GLU A 23 -8.07 3.91 9.01
N SER A 24 -9.01 4.79 8.70
CA SER A 24 -9.24 6.00 9.46
C SER A 24 -10.74 6.26 9.46
N ASP A 25 -11.33 6.34 10.65
CA ASP A 25 -12.77 6.49 10.80
C ASP A 25 -13.51 5.41 10.02
N SER A 26 -14.28 5.79 9.01
CA SER A 26 -15.02 4.84 8.20
C SER A 26 -14.42 4.68 6.81
N ILE A 27 -13.15 5.02 6.65
CA ILE A 27 -12.47 4.99 5.36
C ILE A 27 -11.31 4.01 5.41
N ARG A 28 -11.13 3.25 4.35
CA ARG A 28 -9.99 2.36 4.19
C ARG A 28 -9.18 2.79 2.96
N TYR A 29 -7.87 2.87 3.14
CA TYR A 29 -6.93 3.18 2.06
C TYR A 29 -6.16 1.91 1.73
N GLU A 30 -6.37 1.37 0.53
CA GLU A 30 -5.72 0.14 0.10
C GLU A 30 -4.61 0.47 -0.89
N PHE A 31 -3.46 -0.16 -0.69
CA PHE A 31 -2.26 0.16 -1.45
C PHE A 31 -1.83 -1.00 -2.32
N THR A 32 -1.51 -0.72 -3.59
CA THR A 32 -0.99 -1.70 -4.53
C THR A 32 0.08 -1.04 -5.39
N GLU A 33 0.81 -1.85 -6.15
CA GLU A 33 1.75 -1.37 -7.16
C GLU A 33 2.78 -0.42 -6.56
N ALA A 34 3.43 -0.85 -5.48
CA ALA A 34 4.42 -0.03 -4.81
C ALA A 34 5.67 0.12 -5.66
N LYS A 35 6.25 1.32 -5.65
CA LYS A 35 7.48 1.61 -6.37
C LYS A 35 8.39 2.42 -5.45
N LEU A 36 9.57 1.87 -5.20
CA LEU A 36 10.57 2.56 -4.38
C LEU A 36 11.54 3.27 -5.32
N ASN A 37 11.62 4.57 -5.19
CA ASN A 37 12.43 5.41 -6.08
C ASN A 37 13.83 5.63 -5.50
N ALA A 38 14.76 5.99 -6.40
CA ALA A 38 16.14 6.19 -5.99
C ALA A 38 16.32 7.42 -5.09
N ASP A 39 15.38 8.36 -5.14
CA ASP A 39 15.44 9.57 -4.32
C ASP A 39 14.83 9.38 -2.93
N GLN A 40 14.67 8.13 -2.51
CA GLN A 40 14.14 7.77 -1.21
C GLN A 40 12.68 8.18 -1.03
N THR A 41 11.91 8.11 -2.11
CA THR A 41 10.47 8.26 -2.04
C THR A 41 9.80 6.96 -2.45
N LEU A 42 8.58 6.78 -1.96
CA LEU A 42 7.79 5.60 -2.26
C LEU A 42 6.49 6.06 -2.91
N GLU A 43 6.17 5.42 -4.01
CA GLU A 43 4.91 5.67 -4.70
C GLU A 43 4.09 4.40 -4.72
N ALA A 44 2.78 4.55 -4.68
CA ALA A 44 1.90 3.40 -4.74
C ALA A 44 0.54 3.85 -5.27
N ARG A 45 -0.21 2.88 -5.74
CA ARG A 45 -1.59 3.13 -6.13
C ARG A 45 -2.46 3.00 -4.89
N VAL A 46 -3.37 3.95 -4.71
CA VAL A 46 -4.26 3.96 -3.56
C VAL A 46 -5.70 3.85 -4.03
N ARG A 47 -6.42 2.93 -3.40
CA ARG A 47 -7.86 2.82 -3.60
C ARG A 47 -8.53 3.15 -2.28
N ILE A 48 -9.43 4.12 -2.29
CA ILE A 48 -10.10 4.59 -1.08
C ILE A 48 -11.49 4.02 -1.05
N VAL A 49 -11.80 3.32 0.02
CA VAL A 49 -13.05 2.57 0.15
C VAL A 49 -13.75 2.99 1.43
N LYS A 50 -15.05 3.18 1.34
CA LYS A 50 -15.86 3.45 2.53
C LYS A 50 -16.21 2.12 3.20
N LYS A 51 -15.94 2.05 4.49
CA LYS A 51 -16.25 0.84 5.26
C LYS A 51 -17.74 0.72 5.55
#